data_b820785365e101f19938166f00cf33dd
#
_entry.id   b820785365e101f19938166f00cf33dd
#
_cell.length_a   1.000
_cell.length_b   1.000
_cell.length_c   1.000
_cell.angle_alpha   90.00
_cell.angle_beta   90.00
_cell.angle_gamma   90.00
#
_symmetry.space_group_name_H-M   'P 1'
#
loop_
_entity.id
_entity.type
_entity.pdbx_description
1 polymer ?
#
loop_
_entity_poly.entity_id
_entity_poly.type
_entity_poly.pdbx_seq_one_letter_code
_entity_poly.pdbx_strand_id
1 'polypeptide(L)'
;EHVSLVRELVAHLDAVRDVALLEPWGTPSIYATFQRIAPDVRARGFEARAIPGVPSFCAVAAALERDLTPEMSSPLHIVPGGYDDVRRAIGWPGTKVVMKARRSLADTKRFLCEEGVFDGAELVEDCGLPGERVYRSLDDVPDRGSYFSTMVVR
;
A
#
# COMPACT_ATOMS: atom_id res chain seq x y z
N GLU A 1 8.11 -8.26 -18.63
CA GLU A 1 8.62 -7.37 -17.57
C GLU A 1 9.15 -8.18 -16.38
N HIS A 2 8.33 -9.01 -15.72
CA HIS A 2 8.76 -9.86 -14.60
C HIS A 2 9.92 -10.82 -14.97
N VAL A 3 9.81 -11.53 -16.10
CA VAL A 3 10.84 -12.47 -16.56
C VAL A 3 12.17 -11.76 -16.88
N SER A 4 12.13 -10.54 -17.41
CA SER A 4 13.31 -9.73 -17.68
C SER A 4 14.02 -9.34 -16.38
N LEU A 5 13.28 -8.86 -15.38
CA LEU A 5 13.82 -8.48 -14.07
C LEU A 5 14.49 -9.67 -13.36
N VAL A 6 13.88 -10.84 -13.39
CA VAL A 6 14.45 -12.05 -12.80
C VAL A 6 15.75 -12.46 -13.51
N ARG A 7 15.82 -12.37 -14.85
CA ARG A 7 17.03 -12.66 -15.62
C ARG A 7 18.18 -11.72 -15.27
N GLU A 8 17.89 -10.42 -15.16
CA GLU A 8 18.90 -9.41 -14.79
C GLU A 8 19.42 -9.63 -13.37
N LEU A 9 18.53 -9.90 -12.42
CA LEU A 9 18.92 -10.25 -11.05
C LEU A 9 19.80 -11.48 -10.98
N VAL A 10 19.44 -12.56 -11.68
CA VAL A 10 20.23 -13.79 -11.71
C VAL A 10 21.60 -13.56 -12.35
N ALA A 11 21.68 -12.82 -13.44
CA ALA A 11 22.96 -12.47 -14.06
C ALA A 11 23.88 -11.67 -13.11
N HIS A 12 23.31 -10.78 -12.29
CA HIS A 12 24.06 -10.06 -11.26
C HIS A 12 24.52 -10.99 -10.12
N LEU A 13 23.64 -11.87 -9.64
CA LEU A 13 23.97 -12.85 -8.61
C LEU A 13 25.11 -13.79 -9.05
N ASP A 14 25.11 -14.23 -10.31
CA ASP A 14 26.18 -15.03 -10.88
C ASP A 14 27.53 -14.28 -10.93
N ALA A 15 27.49 -12.94 -11.04
CA ALA A 15 28.68 -12.11 -11.14
C ALA A 15 29.24 -11.62 -9.79
N VAL A 16 28.37 -11.29 -8.82
CA VAL A 16 28.76 -10.56 -7.59
C VAL A 16 28.33 -11.20 -6.27
N ARG A 17 27.81 -12.39 -6.29
CA ARG A 17 27.34 -13.19 -5.13
C ARG A 17 26.16 -12.64 -4.35
N ASP A 18 26.05 -11.34 -4.14
CA ASP A 18 24.98 -10.75 -3.33
C ASP A 18 24.33 -9.57 -4.05
N VAL A 19 23.02 -9.55 -4.12
CA VAL A 19 22.21 -8.45 -4.65
C VAL A 19 21.16 -8.04 -3.62
N ALA A 20 21.12 -6.76 -3.28
CA ALA A 20 20.05 -6.20 -2.49
C ALA A 20 19.00 -5.57 -3.42
N LEU A 21 17.79 -6.15 -3.44
CA LEU A 21 16.63 -5.53 -4.07
C LEU A 21 15.96 -4.61 -3.06
N LEU A 22 16.10 -3.31 -3.26
CA LEU A 22 15.45 -2.32 -2.42
C LEU A 22 14.03 -2.06 -2.95
N GLU A 23 13.04 -2.37 -2.13
CA GLU A 23 11.69 -1.86 -2.29
C GLU A 23 11.51 -0.65 -1.37
N PRO A 24 11.72 0.58 -1.86
CA PRO A 24 11.89 1.77 -1.01
C PRO A 24 10.60 2.20 -0.29
N TRP A 25 9.46 1.60 -0.60
CA TRP A 25 8.15 2.08 -0.17
C TRP A 25 7.38 1.07 0.68
N GLY A 26 7.96 0.60 1.78
CA GLY A 26 7.21 -0.25 2.69
C GLY A 26 7.90 -1.55 3.09
N THR A 27 7.14 -2.62 3.18
CA THR A 27 7.63 -3.93 3.59
C THR A 27 7.53 -4.94 2.45
N PRO A 28 8.52 -5.84 2.29
CA PRO A 28 8.50 -6.86 1.24
C PRO A 28 7.40 -7.92 1.43
N SER A 29 6.63 -7.84 2.53
CA SER A 29 5.60 -8.82 2.88
C SER A 29 4.18 -8.41 2.49
N ILE A 30 3.94 -7.15 2.09
CA ILE A 30 2.60 -6.63 1.81
C ILE A 30 2.57 -5.98 0.42
N TYR A 31 1.89 -6.60 -0.53
CA TYR A 31 1.71 -6.12 -1.93
C TYR A 31 3.01 -5.74 -2.63
N ALA A 32 4.10 -6.45 -2.32
CA ALA A 32 5.44 -6.16 -2.75
C ALA A 32 5.87 -7.05 -3.93
N THR A 33 6.72 -6.51 -4.80
CA THR A 33 7.29 -7.24 -5.95
C THR A 33 8.17 -8.40 -5.50
N PHE A 34 8.81 -8.29 -4.34
CA PHE A 34 9.65 -9.34 -3.76
C PHE A 34 8.94 -10.70 -3.68
N GLN A 35 7.65 -10.74 -3.29
CA GLN A 35 6.89 -11.99 -3.18
C GLN A 35 6.74 -12.72 -4.52
N ARG A 36 6.83 -12.00 -5.63
CA ARG A 36 6.75 -12.56 -6.98
C ARG A 36 8.11 -13.02 -7.51
N ILE A 37 9.19 -12.38 -7.07
CA ILE A 37 10.55 -12.62 -7.56
C ILE A 37 11.25 -13.70 -6.74
N ALA A 38 11.09 -13.70 -5.43
CA ALA A 38 11.83 -14.58 -4.53
C ALA A 38 11.69 -16.09 -4.84
N PRO A 39 10.51 -16.61 -5.22
CA PRO A 39 10.37 -18.01 -5.61
C PRO A 39 11.24 -18.38 -6.82
N ASP A 40 11.29 -17.51 -7.84
CA ASP A 40 12.05 -17.74 -9.06
C ASP A 40 13.57 -17.70 -8.82
N VAL A 41 14.01 -16.81 -7.93
CA VAL A 41 15.42 -16.70 -7.49
C VAL A 41 15.82 -17.98 -6.74
N ARG A 42 14.98 -18.42 -5.79
CA ARG A 42 15.23 -19.66 -5.03
C ARG A 42 15.23 -20.91 -5.91
N ALA A 43 14.35 -20.98 -6.91
CA ALA A 43 14.31 -22.09 -7.86
C ALA A 43 15.60 -22.21 -8.69
N ARG A 44 16.40 -21.15 -8.78
CA ARG A 44 17.72 -21.12 -9.44
C ARG A 44 18.89 -21.40 -8.49
N GLY A 45 18.60 -21.78 -7.24
CA GLY A 45 19.62 -22.17 -6.25
C GLY A 45 20.18 -21.01 -5.44
N PHE A 46 19.65 -19.80 -5.57
CA PHE A 46 20.08 -18.65 -4.77
C PHE A 46 19.23 -18.48 -3.51
N GLU A 47 19.82 -17.94 -2.47
CA GLU A 47 19.09 -17.55 -1.27
C GLU A 47 18.37 -16.21 -1.49
N ALA A 48 17.13 -16.11 -1.03
CA ALA A 48 16.36 -14.87 -1.03
C ALA A 48 15.72 -14.66 0.33
N ARG A 49 16.12 -13.60 1.03
CA ARG A 49 15.62 -13.20 2.34
C ARG A 49 14.86 -11.88 2.27
N ALA A 50 13.73 -11.79 2.99
CA ALA A 50 13.03 -10.55 3.19
C ALA A 50 13.57 -9.86 4.45
N ILE A 51 13.93 -8.60 4.33
CA ILE A 51 14.23 -7.73 5.48
C ILE A 51 12.98 -6.92 5.75
N PRO A 52 12.36 -7.00 6.94
CA PRO A 52 11.13 -6.28 7.22
C PRO A 52 11.37 -4.76 7.25
N GLY A 53 10.41 -4.02 6.72
CA GLY A 53 10.37 -2.58 6.78
C GLY A 53 9.07 -2.09 7.40
N VAL A 54 8.97 -0.79 7.65
CA VAL A 54 7.73 -0.15 8.11
C VAL A 54 6.75 -0.06 6.94
N PRO A 55 5.54 -0.64 7.05
CA PRO A 55 4.53 -0.51 6.00
C PRO A 55 4.14 0.95 5.78
N SER A 56 3.87 1.33 4.52
CA SER A 56 3.51 2.71 4.17
C SER A 56 2.29 3.23 4.93
N PHE A 57 1.34 2.38 5.24
CA PHE A 57 0.15 2.78 6.02
C PHE A 57 0.46 3.15 7.47
N CYS A 58 1.55 2.63 8.07
CA CYS A 58 2.02 3.09 9.38
C CYS A 58 2.61 4.50 9.28
N ALA A 59 3.35 4.81 8.20
CA ALA A 59 3.83 6.17 7.96
C ALA A 59 2.67 7.13 7.70
N VAL A 60 1.66 6.70 6.93
CA VAL A 60 0.42 7.47 6.70
C VAL A 60 -0.32 7.74 7.99
N ALA A 61 -0.47 6.77 8.88
CA ALA A 61 -1.08 6.95 10.19
C ALA A 61 -0.35 8.02 11.02
N ALA A 62 0.99 8.00 10.99
CA ALA A 62 1.81 9.00 11.65
C ALA A 62 1.63 10.40 11.03
N ALA A 63 1.60 10.53 9.69
CA ALA A 63 1.37 11.80 9.00
C ALA A 63 -0.03 12.37 9.28
N LEU A 64 -1.02 11.50 9.46
CA LEU A 64 -2.38 11.87 9.87
C LEU A 64 -2.50 12.16 11.37
N GLU A 65 -1.49 11.80 12.18
CA GLU A 65 -1.58 11.80 13.65
C GLU A 65 -2.77 10.98 14.14
N ARG A 66 -2.95 9.79 13.56
CA ARG A 66 -4.09 8.91 13.84
C ARG A 66 -3.64 7.53 14.31
N ASP A 67 -4.40 6.99 15.26
CA ASP A 67 -4.36 5.59 15.60
C ASP A 67 -5.21 4.80 14.58
N LEU A 68 -4.65 3.74 14.02
CA LEU A 68 -5.38 2.81 13.13
C LEU A 68 -6.23 1.81 13.91
N THR A 69 -5.97 1.66 15.20
CA THR A 69 -6.71 0.74 16.10
C THR A 69 -7.16 1.48 17.36
N PRO A 70 -7.99 2.54 17.23
CA PRO A 70 -8.39 3.38 18.37
C PRO A 70 -9.09 2.58 19.48
N GLU A 71 -9.71 1.49 19.09
CA GLU A 71 -10.22 0.48 20.02
C GLU A 71 -9.40 -0.80 19.81
N MET A 72 -8.71 -1.27 20.83
CA MET A 72 -7.84 -2.45 20.75
C MET A 72 -8.54 -3.73 20.29
N SER A 73 -9.87 -3.76 20.36
CA SER A 73 -10.73 -4.86 19.90
C SER A 73 -11.22 -4.70 18.46
N SER A 74 -11.06 -3.51 17.86
CA SER A 74 -11.53 -3.23 16.49
C SER A 74 -10.55 -3.77 15.44
N PRO A 75 -11.04 -4.45 14.40
CA PRO A 75 -10.18 -4.97 13.34
C PRO A 75 -9.57 -3.84 12.48
N LEU A 76 -8.37 -4.12 11.95
CA LEU A 76 -7.71 -3.32 10.94
C LEU A 76 -7.68 -4.10 9.62
N HIS A 77 -8.28 -3.55 8.56
CA HIS A 77 -8.31 -4.13 7.24
C HIS A 77 -7.39 -3.40 6.28
N ILE A 78 -6.53 -4.12 5.58
CA ILE A 78 -5.64 -3.57 4.56
C ILE A 78 -6.14 -4.03 3.20
N VAL A 79 -6.67 -3.09 2.42
CA VAL A 79 -7.39 -3.35 1.17
C VAL A 79 -6.61 -2.74 0.00
N PRO A 80 -6.25 -3.52 -1.04
CA PRO A 80 -5.68 -2.95 -2.25
C PRO A 80 -6.75 -2.17 -3.01
N GLY A 81 -6.44 -0.95 -3.46
CA GLY A 81 -7.39 -0.10 -4.20
C GLY A 81 -7.84 -0.65 -5.56
N GLY A 82 -7.15 -1.69 -6.07
CA GLY A 82 -7.59 -2.44 -7.24
C GLY A 82 -8.39 -3.71 -6.92
N TYR A 83 -8.81 -3.89 -5.67
CA TYR A 83 -9.66 -4.99 -5.27
C TYR A 83 -11.07 -4.80 -5.81
N ASP A 84 -11.61 -5.80 -6.48
CA ASP A 84 -12.90 -5.70 -7.18
C ASP A 84 -14.08 -5.42 -6.26
N ASP A 85 -13.92 -5.70 -4.95
CA ASP A 85 -14.96 -5.54 -3.95
C ASP A 85 -14.58 -4.52 -2.85
N VAL A 86 -13.96 -3.40 -3.23
CA VAL A 86 -13.60 -2.30 -2.30
C VAL A 86 -14.85 -1.78 -1.59
N ARG A 87 -15.99 -1.66 -2.28
CA ARG A 87 -17.27 -1.26 -1.71
C ARG A 87 -17.66 -2.14 -0.52
N ARG A 88 -17.58 -3.46 -0.68
CA ARG A 88 -17.89 -4.40 0.39
C ARG A 88 -16.92 -4.27 1.56
N ALA A 89 -15.62 -4.05 1.26
CA ALA A 89 -14.62 -3.85 2.31
C ALA A 89 -14.86 -2.58 3.13
N ILE A 90 -15.37 -1.52 2.52
CA ILE A 90 -15.73 -0.27 3.20
C ILE A 90 -16.81 -0.52 4.27
N GLY A 91 -17.79 -1.37 4.01
CA GLY A 91 -18.84 -1.74 4.97
C GLY A 91 -18.40 -2.65 6.12
N TRP A 92 -17.15 -3.13 6.16
CA TRP A 92 -16.67 -3.95 7.26
C TRP A 92 -16.48 -3.13 8.54
N PRO A 93 -16.65 -3.74 9.73
CA PRO A 93 -16.38 -3.05 11.00
C PRO A 93 -14.90 -2.76 11.16
N GLY A 94 -14.57 -1.69 11.89
CA GLY A 94 -13.20 -1.29 12.18
C GLY A 94 -12.57 -0.39 11.12
N THR A 95 -11.27 -0.15 11.24
CA THR A 95 -10.52 0.74 10.34
C THR A 95 -10.16 0.03 9.04
N LYS A 96 -10.36 0.72 7.91
CA LYS A 96 -9.95 0.27 6.58
C LYS A 96 -8.85 1.16 6.06
N VAL A 97 -7.76 0.55 5.61
CA VAL A 97 -6.67 1.20 4.89
C VAL A 97 -6.73 0.78 3.43
N VAL A 98 -7.12 1.69 2.55
CA VAL A 98 -7.17 1.43 1.11
C VAL A 98 -5.88 1.91 0.48
N MET A 99 -5.04 0.96 0.05
CA MET A 99 -3.74 1.24 -0.56
C MET A 99 -3.84 1.37 -2.08
N LYS A 100 -3.05 2.28 -2.67
CA LYS A 100 -3.05 2.52 -4.13
C LYS A 100 -4.44 2.92 -4.64
N ALA A 101 -5.14 3.76 -3.87
CA ALA A 101 -6.54 4.13 -4.08
C ALA A 101 -6.80 4.91 -5.38
N ARG A 102 -5.75 5.44 -6.05
CA ARG A 102 -5.88 6.33 -7.21
C ARG A 102 -6.78 5.82 -8.33
N ARG A 103 -6.69 4.53 -8.68
CA ARG A 103 -7.42 3.97 -9.83
C ARG A 103 -8.94 3.92 -9.63
N SER A 104 -9.36 3.92 -8.37
CA SER A 104 -10.75 3.80 -7.95
C SER A 104 -11.21 4.95 -7.08
N LEU A 105 -10.47 6.07 -7.05
CA LEU A 105 -10.74 7.17 -6.09
C LEU A 105 -12.16 7.72 -6.22
N ALA A 106 -12.62 8.00 -7.44
CA ALA A 106 -13.98 8.49 -7.67
C ALA A 106 -15.06 7.49 -7.23
N ASP A 107 -14.87 6.21 -7.58
CA ASP A 107 -15.77 5.15 -7.15
C ASP A 107 -15.71 4.94 -5.65
N THR A 108 -14.52 4.99 -5.05
CA THR A 108 -14.34 4.86 -3.60
C THR A 108 -15.02 6.01 -2.87
N LYS A 109 -14.87 7.25 -3.31
CA LYS A 109 -15.59 8.42 -2.75
C LYS A 109 -17.09 8.20 -2.79
N ARG A 110 -17.63 7.75 -3.94
CA ARG A 110 -19.07 7.46 -4.07
C ARG A 110 -19.51 6.39 -3.07
N PHE A 111 -18.77 5.28 -2.94
CA PHE A 111 -19.09 4.21 -1.99
C PHE A 111 -19.05 4.69 -0.53
N LEU A 112 -18.08 5.53 -0.17
CA LEU A 112 -18.00 6.12 1.16
C LEU A 112 -19.21 7.00 1.48
N CYS A 113 -19.70 7.77 0.50
CA CYS A 113 -20.93 8.55 0.66
C CYS A 113 -22.15 7.65 0.83
N GLU A 114 -22.28 6.59 0.01
CA GLU A 114 -23.39 5.63 0.08
C GLU A 114 -23.42 4.89 1.43
N GLU A 115 -22.27 4.57 2.01
CA GLU A 115 -22.14 3.90 3.31
C GLU A 115 -22.12 4.87 4.51
N GLY A 116 -22.18 6.19 4.26
CA GLY A 116 -22.23 7.21 5.32
C GLY A 116 -20.94 7.38 6.13
N VAL A 117 -19.79 6.97 5.57
CA VAL A 117 -18.47 7.03 6.23
C VAL A 117 -17.50 7.97 5.53
N PHE A 118 -17.99 8.84 4.65
CA PHE A 118 -17.18 9.77 3.87
C PHE A 118 -16.41 10.75 4.77
N ASP A 119 -17.08 11.34 5.77
CA ASP A 119 -16.49 12.33 6.67
C ASP A 119 -15.40 11.74 7.58
N GLY A 120 -15.40 10.43 7.78
CA GLY A 120 -14.38 9.72 8.54
C GLY A 120 -13.17 9.26 7.72
N ALA A 121 -13.12 9.60 6.43
CA ALA A 121 -12.07 9.19 5.52
C ALA A 121 -11.03 10.29 5.30
N GLU A 122 -9.76 9.92 5.43
CA GLU A 122 -8.59 10.78 5.23
C GLU A 122 -7.67 10.14 4.20
N LEU A 123 -6.86 10.93 3.48
CA LEU A 123 -5.96 10.44 2.44
C LEU A 123 -4.60 11.12 2.54
N VAL A 124 -3.53 10.33 2.33
CA VAL A 124 -2.18 10.86 2.16
C VAL A 124 -1.62 10.40 0.83
N GLU A 125 -1.05 11.31 0.09
CA GLU A 125 -0.30 11.05 -1.13
C GLU A 125 1.18 11.26 -0.89
N ASP A 126 2.00 10.43 -1.54
CA ASP A 126 3.47 10.51 -1.53
C ASP A 126 4.07 10.59 -0.12
N CYS A 127 3.49 9.87 0.86
CA CYS A 127 3.89 9.90 2.25
C CYS A 127 5.40 9.62 2.42
N GLY A 128 6.11 10.53 3.08
CA GLY A 128 7.56 10.47 3.27
C GLY A 128 8.39 10.85 2.04
N LEU A 129 7.76 11.36 0.96
CA LEU A 129 8.43 11.80 -0.27
C LEU A 129 8.37 13.32 -0.45
N PRO A 130 9.29 13.90 -1.27
CA PRO A 130 9.10 15.25 -1.75
C PRO A 130 7.76 15.39 -2.48
N GLY A 131 6.86 16.18 -1.96
CA GLY A 131 5.50 16.32 -2.51
C GLY A 131 4.42 15.63 -1.72
N GLU A 132 4.73 15.15 -0.50
CA GLU A 132 3.72 14.65 0.43
C GLU A 132 2.54 15.62 0.58
N ARG A 133 1.33 15.08 0.49
CA ARG A 133 0.09 15.82 0.69
C ARG A 133 -0.82 15.06 1.62
N VAL A 134 -1.29 15.75 2.64
CA VAL A 134 -2.21 15.21 3.64
C VAL A 134 -3.57 15.85 3.47
N TYR A 135 -4.58 15.04 3.21
CA TYR A 135 -5.97 15.45 3.06
C TYR A 135 -6.79 14.89 4.23
N ARG A 136 -7.29 15.78 5.07
CA ARG A 136 -8.14 15.42 6.22
C ARG A 136 -9.64 15.40 5.85
N SER A 137 -9.97 15.87 4.66
CA SER A 137 -11.27 15.71 4.01
C SER A 137 -11.05 15.21 2.58
N LEU A 138 -11.89 14.31 2.13
CA LEU A 138 -11.86 13.83 0.75
C LEU A 138 -12.43 14.84 -0.24
N ASP A 139 -13.09 15.90 0.23
CA ASP A 139 -13.54 17.01 -0.63
C ASP A 139 -12.36 17.77 -1.23
N ASP A 140 -11.25 17.85 -0.47
CA ASP A 140 -10.04 18.55 -0.87
C ASP A 140 -9.15 17.73 -1.83
N VAL A 141 -9.45 16.42 -2.01
CA VAL A 141 -8.65 15.53 -2.83
C VAL A 141 -8.98 15.74 -4.31
N PRO A 142 -8.00 16.11 -5.15
CA PRO A 142 -8.21 16.31 -6.57
C PRO A 142 -8.54 14.99 -7.29
N ASP A 143 -9.27 15.06 -8.40
CA ASP A 143 -9.63 13.89 -9.23
C ASP A 143 -8.42 13.12 -9.79
N ARG A 144 -7.28 13.81 -9.89
CA ARG A 144 -6.00 13.23 -10.30
C ARG A 144 -5.02 13.29 -9.14
N GLY A 145 -4.74 12.16 -8.55
CA GLY A 145 -3.81 12.00 -7.44
C GLY A 145 -2.55 11.20 -7.80
N SER A 146 -1.65 11.06 -6.83
CA SER A 146 -0.45 10.22 -6.94
C SER A 146 -0.80 8.73 -6.98
N TYR A 147 0.06 7.94 -7.63
CA TYR A 147 0.01 6.49 -7.52
C TYR A 147 0.20 6.00 -6.07
N PHE A 148 1.02 6.70 -5.30
CA PHE A 148 1.29 6.41 -3.90
C PHE A 148 0.27 7.08 -3.00
N SER A 149 -1.00 6.79 -3.21
CA SER A 149 -2.10 7.27 -2.37
C SER A 149 -2.58 6.17 -1.44
N THR A 150 -2.74 6.51 -0.17
CA THR A 150 -3.30 5.62 0.85
C THR A 150 -4.40 6.36 1.59
N MET A 151 -5.57 5.74 1.62
CA MET A 151 -6.75 6.26 2.32
C MET A 151 -6.97 5.49 3.61
N VAL A 152 -7.36 6.19 4.65
CA VAL A 152 -7.79 5.62 5.94
C VAL A 152 -9.26 5.94 6.12
N VAL A 153 -10.09 4.92 6.36
CA VAL A 153 -11.53 5.01 6.61
C VAL A 153 -11.83 4.38 7.96
N ARG A 154 -12.55 5.13 8.81
CA ARG A 154 -12.89 4.72 10.18
C ARG A 154 -14.39 4.62 10.36
#